data_28ffd87c6a9b525fe99a0915649a4d37
#
_entry.id   28ffd87c6a9b525fe99a0915649a4d37
#
_cell.length_a   1.000
_cell.length_b   1.000
_cell.length_c   1.000
_cell.angle_alpha   90.00
_cell.angle_beta   90.00
_cell.angle_gamma   90.00
#
_symmetry.space_group_name_H-M   'P 1'
#
loop_
_entity.id
_entity.type
_entity.pdbx_description
1 polymer ?
#
loop_
_entity_poly.entity_id
_entity_poly.type
_entity_poly.pdbx_seq_one_letter_code
_entity_poly.pdbx_strand_id
1 'polypeptide(L)'
;LQATNEMFGLGVQLTEVTKMFAGRSRGALQGVSHSFEPGTITFVTGHSGAGKTTLLRLIMNQFPPTYGQVIVGDVNLATLSARQLPRFRQQLGVVFQEHHLLSARTVLDNVMLPLRVSGRSRALMESRALNALAIMGLDDKGDVFPEQLSTGEQQRVGIARALVNRPRLLLADEPTGNLDPEMSKSVMRLFREFREIGTTVIVASHDLALIEAFGAPFIELREGELVGHTRS
;
A
#
# COMPACT_ATOMS: atom_id res chain seq x y z
N LEU A 1 27.83 14.18 -4.63
CA LEU A 1 27.01 13.75 -5.79
C LEU A 1 26.33 12.38 -5.58
N GLN A 2 26.19 11.88 -4.33
CA GLN A 2 25.51 10.60 -4.03
C GLN A 2 24.23 10.73 -3.19
N ALA A 3 23.77 11.94 -2.88
CA ALA A 3 22.61 12.15 -2.00
C ALA A 3 21.26 12.32 -2.72
N THR A 4 21.23 12.30 -4.05
CA THR A 4 20.02 12.61 -4.85
C THR A 4 19.21 11.39 -5.28
N ASN A 5 19.67 10.16 -5.05
CA ASN A 5 19.00 8.95 -5.55
C ASN A 5 18.10 8.25 -4.49
N GLU A 6 18.07 8.74 -3.25
CA GLU A 6 17.31 8.08 -2.17
C GLU A 6 15.85 8.56 -2.02
N MET A 7 15.42 9.59 -2.76
CA MET A 7 14.09 10.19 -2.59
C MET A 7 13.08 9.91 -3.71
N PHE A 8 13.43 9.16 -4.72
CA PHE A 8 12.48 8.81 -5.77
C PHE A 8 11.69 7.55 -5.42
N GLY A 9 10.37 7.58 -5.69
CA GLY A 9 9.48 6.43 -5.54
C GLY A 9 9.94 5.23 -6.37
N LEU A 10 9.38 4.06 -6.08
CA LEU A 10 9.60 2.86 -6.86
C LEU A 10 8.51 2.76 -7.93
N GLY A 11 8.89 2.74 -9.21
CA GLY A 11 7.98 2.35 -10.29
C GLY A 11 7.64 0.86 -10.19
N VAL A 12 6.52 0.48 -10.78
CA VAL A 12 6.11 -0.93 -10.86
C VAL A 12 5.79 -1.27 -12.30
N GLN A 13 6.45 -2.29 -12.84
CA GLN A 13 6.19 -2.80 -14.18
C GLN A 13 5.62 -4.21 -14.10
N LEU A 14 4.48 -4.41 -14.75
CA LEU A 14 3.80 -5.67 -14.93
C LEU A 14 3.91 -6.07 -16.40
N THR A 15 4.34 -7.31 -16.68
CA THR A 15 4.44 -7.83 -18.05
C THR A 15 3.74 -9.18 -18.11
N GLU A 16 2.62 -9.26 -18.84
CA GLU A 16 1.82 -10.47 -19.07
C GLU A 16 1.49 -11.23 -17.77
N VAL A 17 1.20 -10.50 -16.69
CA VAL A 17 1.02 -11.06 -15.36
C VAL A 17 -0.29 -11.84 -15.27
N THR A 18 -0.16 -13.14 -15.03
CA THR A 18 -1.27 -14.05 -14.79
C THR A 18 -1.13 -14.69 -13.42
N LYS A 19 -2.24 -14.74 -12.65
CA LYS A 19 -2.28 -15.44 -11.36
C LYS A 19 -3.46 -16.38 -11.29
N MET A 20 -3.16 -17.66 -11.18
CA MET A 20 -4.15 -18.73 -10.93
C MET A 20 -4.01 -19.24 -9.50
N PHE A 21 -5.11 -19.50 -8.85
CA PHE A 21 -5.16 -20.17 -7.55
C PHE A 21 -5.71 -21.58 -7.72
N ALA A 22 -5.23 -22.53 -6.92
CA ALA A 22 -5.70 -23.90 -6.94
C ALA A 22 -7.23 -23.99 -6.75
N GLY A 23 -7.90 -24.85 -7.53
CA GLY A 23 -9.35 -25.03 -7.46
C GLY A 23 -10.18 -23.96 -8.16
N ARG A 24 -9.57 -22.97 -8.83
CA ARG A 24 -10.28 -22.00 -9.67
C ARG A 24 -10.04 -22.28 -11.15
N SER A 25 -11.11 -22.28 -11.94
CA SER A 25 -11.03 -22.45 -13.40
C SER A 25 -10.56 -21.19 -14.13
N ARG A 26 -10.72 -20.01 -13.50
CA ARG A 26 -10.31 -18.72 -14.06
C ARG A 26 -9.21 -18.09 -13.19
N GLY A 27 -8.25 -17.44 -13.86
CA GLY A 27 -7.20 -16.67 -13.18
C GLY A 27 -7.77 -15.47 -12.42
N ALA A 28 -7.20 -15.19 -11.27
CA ALA A 28 -7.50 -13.96 -10.54
C ALA A 28 -6.90 -12.73 -11.23
N LEU A 29 -5.86 -12.92 -12.05
CA LEU A 29 -5.33 -11.97 -13.03
C LEU A 29 -5.00 -12.76 -14.31
N GLN A 30 -5.15 -12.11 -15.48
CA GLN A 30 -5.02 -12.76 -16.80
C GLN A 30 -4.29 -11.81 -17.76
N GLY A 31 -2.99 -12.04 -17.98
CA GLY A 31 -2.18 -11.31 -18.96
C GLY A 31 -2.06 -9.80 -18.71
N VAL A 32 -2.11 -9.37 -17.45
CA VAL A 32 -2.07 -7.94 -17.11
C VAL A 32 -0.70 -7.35 -17.39
N SER A 33 -0.65 -6.34 -18.27
CA SER A 33 0.54 -5.55 -18.57
C SER A 33 0.27 -4.08 -18.30
N HIS A 34 1.06 -3.45 -17.40
CA HIS A 34 0.93 -2.04 -17.04
C HIS A 34 2.21 -1.52 -16.38
N SER A 35 2.46 -0.21 -16.50
CA SER A 35 3.54 0.49 -15.79
C SER A 35 2.96 1.57 -14.89
N PHE A 36 3.30 1.50 -13.58
CA PHE A 36 3.04 2.57 -12.63
C PHE A 36 4.31 3.41 -12.51
N GLU A 37 4.22 4.67 -12.90
CA GLU A 37 5.36 5.57 -12.93
C GLU A 37 5.82 5.95 -11.52
N PRO A 38 7.13 6.09 -11.28
CA PRO A 38 7.66 6.53 -9.99
C PRO A 38 7.11 7.90 -9.56
N GLY A 39 6.81 8.07 -8.27
CA GLY A 39 6.35 9.33 -7.70
C GLY A 39 4.96 9.78 -8.18
N THR A 40 4.15 8.85 -8.68
CA THR A 40 2.76 9.13 -9.09
C THR A 40 1.75 8.51 -8.12
N ILE A 41 0.50 8.97 -8.19
CA ILE A 41 -0.64 8.28 -7.60
C ILE A 41 -1.45 7.67 -8.74
N THR A 42 -1.75 6.37 -8.63
CA THR A 42 -2.61 5.67 -9.58
C THR A 42 -3.64 4.83 -8.84
N PHE A 43 -4.89 4.92 -9.25
CA PHE A 43 -5.94 4.05 -8.73
C PHE A 43 -6.03 2.74 -9.54
N VAL A 44 -6.36 1.68 -8.84
CA VAL A 44 -6.76 0.39 -9.43
C VAL A 44 -8.22 0.19 -9.08
N THR A 45 -9.11 0.31 -10.06
CA THR A 45 -10.55 0.17 -9.86
C THR A 45 -11.10 -1.11 -10.46
N GLY A 46 -12.36 -1.41 -10.17
CA GLY A 46 -13.09 -2.58 -10.61
C GLY A 46 -13.98 -3.14 -9.51
N HIS A 47 -14.95 -3.96 -9.87
CA HIS A 47 -15.87 -4.57 -8.91
C HIS A 47 -15.17 -5.49 -7.89
N SER A 48 -15.92 -5.93 -6.87
CA SER A 48 -15.40 -6.93 -5.92
C SER A 48 -15.01 -8.21 -6.66
N GLY A 49 -13.84 -8.77 -6.35
CA GLY A 49 -13.30 -9.94 -7.04
C GLY A 49 -12.62 -9.67 -8.39
N ALA A 50 -12.56 -8.42 -8.87
CA ALA A 50 -11.91 -8.08 -10.15
C ALA A 50 -10.40 -8.35 -10.22
N GLY A 51 -9.73 -8.61 -9.08
CA GLY A 51 -8.30 -8.90 -9.02
C GLY A 51 -7.45 -7.82 -8.34
N LYS A 52 -8.03 -6.71 -7.87
CA LYS A 52 -7.31 -5.56 -7.27
C LYS A 52 -6.38 -5.97 -6.13
N THR A 53 -6.92 -6.64 -5.11
CA THR A 53 -6.13 -7.15 -3.97
C THR A 53 -5.06 -8.15 -4.41
N THR A 54 -5.35 -9.00 -5.40
CA THR A 54 -4.37 -9.95 -5.96
C THR A 54 -3.21 -9.21 -6.61
N LEU A 55 -3.48 -8.15 -7.36
CA LEU A 55 -2.46 -7.31 -7.96
C LEU A 55 -1.55 -6.69 -6.91
N LEU A 56 -2.11 -6.06 -5.86
CA LEU A 56 -1.32 -5.49 -4.78
C LEU A 56 -0.47 -6.55 -4.06
N ARG A 57 -1.02 -7.75 -3.82
CA ARG A 57 -0.29 -8.86 -3.17
C ARG A 57 0.86 -9.39 -4.02
N LEU A 58 0.75 -9.38 -5.34
CA LEU A 58 1.86 -9.71 -6.24
C LEU A 58 2.97 -8.65 -6.16
N ILE A 59 2.63 -7.37 -6.15
CA ILE A 59 3.59 -6.26 -5.99
C ILE A 59 4.31 -6.33 -4.63
N MET A 60 3.62 -6.77 -3.57
CA MET A 60 4.22 -7.01 -2.24
C MET A 60 5.11 -8.26 -2.18
N ASN A 61 5.17 -9.04 -3.26
CA ASN A 61 5.80 -10.36 -3.28
C ASN A 61 5.30 -11.28 -2.15
N GLN A 62 3.97 -11.33 -1.93
CA GLN A 62 3.36 -12.30 -1.01
C GLN A 62 3.33 -13.70 -1.63
N PHE A 63 3.18 -13.77 -2.93
CA PHE A 63 3.28 -14.96 -3.76
C PHE A 63 3.74 -14.57 -5.17
N PRO A 64 4.38 -15.47 -5.92
CA PRO A 64 4.76 -15.19 -7.30
C PRO A 64 3.54 -15.22 -8.24
N PRO A 65 3.64 -14.56 -9.41
CA PRO A 65 2.69 -14.78 -10.50
C PRO A 65 2.80 -16.23 -11.02
N THR A 66 1.75 -16.72 -11.67
CA THR A 66 1.79 -18.02 -12.35
C THR A 66 2.53 -17.92 -13.69
N TYR A 67 2.31 -16.80 -14.41
CA TYR A 67 3.04 -16.43 -15.62
C TYR A 67 3.30 -14.93 -15.61
N GLY A 68 4.24 -14.48 -16.42
CA GLY A 68 4.63 -13.09 -16.55
C GLY A 68 5.63 -12.65 -15.48
N GLN A 69 5.86 -11.34 -15.38
CA GLN A 69 6.87 -10.76 -14.51
C GLN A 69 6.35 -9.53 -13.77
N VAL A 70 6.82 -9.35 -12.54
CA VAL A 70 6.60 -8.15 -11.72
C VAL A 70 7.96 -7.57 -11.37
N ILE A 71 8.21 -6.34 -11.78
CA ILE A 71 9.43 -5.58 -11.47
C ILE A 71 9.03 -4.39 -10.62
N VAL A 72 9.73 -4.15 -9.52
CA VAL A 72 9.53 -2.98 -8.63
C VAL A 72 10.85 -2.23 -8.50
N GLY A 73 10.87 -0.98 -8.96
CA GLY A 73 12.13 -0.29 -9.21
C GLY A 73 12.96 -1.08 -10.23
N ASP A 74 14.19 -1.41 -9.85
CA ASP A 74 15.10 -2.21 -10.70
C ASP A 74 15.10 -3.71 -10.31
N VAL A 75 14.16 -4.14 -9.48
CA VAL A 75 14.16 -5.49 -8.90
C VAL A 75 13.05 -6.35 -9.51
N ASN A 76 13.42 -7.41 -10.24
CA ASN A 76 12.49 -8.45 -10.62
C ASN A 76 12.16 -9.30 -9.37
N LEU A 77 10.90 -9.30 -8.96
CA LEU A 77 10.47 -9.96 -7.72
C LEU A 77 10.67 -11.48 -7.73
N ALA A 78 10.71 -12.10 -8.90
CA ALA A 78 10.97 -13.53 -9.05
C ALA A 78 12.42 -13.92 -8.68
N THR A 79 13.35 -12.96 -8.72
CA THR A 79 14.77 -13.21 -8.41
C THR A 79 15.14 -12.93 -6.95
N LEU A 80 14.18 -12.41 -6.15
CA LEU A 80 14.43 -12.08 -4.75
C LEU A 80 14.64 -13.34 -3.90
N SER A 81 15.82 -13.43 -3.31
CA SER A 81 16.08 -14.45 -2.29
C SER A 81 15.35 -14.14 -0.98
N ALA A 82 15.15 -15.17 -0.15
CA ALA A 82 14.55 -15.01 1.18
C ALA A 82 15.30 -14.00 2.08
N ARG A 83 16.62 -13.81 1.87
CA ARG A 83 17.44 -12.84 2.60
C ARG A 83 17.23 -11.39 2.12
N GLN A 84 16.86 -11.19 0.86
CA GLN A 84 16.64 -9.87 0.27
C GLN A 84 15.20 -9.38 0.50
N LEU A 85 14.25 -10.29 0.63
CA LEU A 85 12.82 -9.99 0.79
C LEU A 85 12.51 -9.02 1.96
N PRO A 86 13.12 -9.13 3.15
CA PRO A 86 12.89 -8.16 4.23
C PRO A 86 13.33 -6.73 3.86
N ARG A 87 14.48 -6.58 3.19
CA ARG A 87 14.99 -5.27 2.73
C ARG A 87 14.08 -4.65 1.65
N PHE A 88 13.56 -5.47 0.75
CA PHE A 88 12.57 -5.03 -0.22
C PHE A 88 11.30 -4.53 0.49
N ARG A 89 10.73 -5.32 1.40
CA ARG A 89 9.52 -4.97 2.12
C ARG A 89 9.65 -3.73 3.02
N GLN A 90 10.85 -3.40 3.50
CA GLN A 90 11.10 -2.16 4.24
C GLN A 90 10.85 -0.89 3.43
N GLN A 91 10.90 -0.97 2.10
CA GLN A 91 10.63 0.14 1.19
C GLN A 91 9.14 0.33 0.90
N LEU A 92 8.32 -0.64 1.34
CA LEU A 92 6.88 -0.65 1.11
C LEU A 92 6.13 -0.14 2.34
N GLY A 93 5.11 0.68 2.11
CA GLY A 93 4.02 0.93 3.04
C GLY A 93 2.79 0.17 2.55
N VAL A 94 2.09 -0.51 3.43
CA VAL A 94 0.90 -1.29 3.03
C VAL A 94 -0.25 -0.98 3.96
N VAL A 95 -1.34 -0.49 3.39
CA VAL A 95 -2.64 -0.35 4.04
C VAL A 95 -3.50 -1.52 3.59
N PHE A 96 -3.85 -2.40 4.52
CA PHE A 96 -4.67 -3.58 4.25
C PHE A 96 -6.14 -3.29 4.50
N GLN A 97 -7.02 -3.91 3.73
CA GLN A 97 -8.47 -3.86 3.92
C GLN A 97 -8.88 -4.39 5.30
N GLU A 98 -8.28 -5.46 5.78
CA GLU A 98 -8.55 -6.08 7.10
C GLU A 98 -7.56 -5.60 8.18
N HIS A 99 -7.04 -4.41 8.13
CA HIS A 99 -6.12 -3.75 9.06
C HIS A 99 -4.89 -4.59 9.49
N HIS A 100 -5.04 -5.88 9.77
CA HIS A 100 -3.98 -6.81 10.24
C HIS A 100 -3.16 -6.23 11.40
N LEU A 101 -3.84 -5.63 12.39
CA LEU A 101 -3.21 -5.17 13.61
C LEU A 101 -2.92 -6.38 14.52
N LEU A 102 -1.78 -6.33 15.20
CA LEU A 102 -1.43 -7.35 16.20
C LEU A 102 -2.23 -7.08 17.48
N SER A 103 -3.22 -7.93 17.77
CA SER A 103 -4.12 -7.79 18.93
C SER A 103 -3.38 -7.84 20.27
N ALA A 104 -2.29 -8.60 20.36
CA ALA A 104 -1.44 -8.70 21.56
C ALA A 104 -0.42 -7.55 21.72
N ARG A 105 -0.54 -6.48 20.93
CA ARG A 105 0.34 -5.31 20.97
C ARG A 105 -0.48 -4.04 21.06
N THR A 106 0.05 -3.03 21.74
CA THR A 106 -0.60 -1.71 21.78
C THR A 106 -0.62 -1.06 20.41
N VAL A 107 -1.43 -0.03 20.27
CA VAL A 107 -1.49 0.81 19.05
C VAL A 107 -0.12 1.37 18.70
N LEU A 108 0.59 1.94 19.66
CA LEU A 108 1.95 2.46 19.47
C LEU A 108 2.91 1.37 19.00
N ASP A 109 2.89 0.20 19.63
CA ASP A 109 3.71 -0.95 19.23
C ASP A 109 3.39 -1.43 17.80
N ASN A 110 2.11 -1.41 17.39
CA ASN A 110 1.71 -1.73 16.03
C ASN A 110 2.31 -0.75 15.01
N VAL A 111 2.26 0.55 15.29
CA VAL A 111 2.84 1.57 14.39
C VAL A 111 4.36 1.51 14.38
N MET A 112 5.01 1.14 15.48
CA MET A 112 6.48 0.99 15.53
C MET A 112 7.01 -0.24 14.77
N LEU A 113 6.19 -1.24 14.42
CA LEU A 113 6.66 -2.48 13.80
C LEU A 113 7.59 -2.28 12.58
N PRO A 114 7.24 -1.45 11.58
CA PRO A 114 8.10 -1.25 10.41
C PRO A 114 9.45 -0.61 10.77
N LEU A 115 9.50 0.19 11.84
CA LEU A 115 10.71 0.86 12.31
C LEU A 115 11.67 -0.09 13.04
N ARG A 116 11.15 -1.13 13.72
CA ARG A 116 11.99 -2.11 14.45
C ARG A 116 12.95 -2.84 13.51
N VAL A 117 12.51 -3.12 12.30
CA VAL A 117 13.33 -3.83 11.30
C VAL A 117 14.44 -2.93 10.73
N SER A 118 14.34 -1.61 10.90
CA SER A 118 15.30 -0.63 10.36
C SER A 118 16.50 -0.34 11.27
N GLY A 119 16.61 -1.01 12.44
CA GLY A 119 17.75 -0.86 13.37
C GLY A 119 17.83 0.51 14.06
N ARG A 120 16.75 1.29 14.13
CA ARG A 120 16.70 2.62 14.74
C ARG A 120 16.63 2.53 16.26
N SER A 121 17.06 3.61 16.97
CA SER A 121 16.91 3.67 18.41
C SER A 121 15.43 3.69 18.83
N ARG A 122 15.13 3.14 20.01
CA ARG A 122 13.77 3.06 20.54
C ARG A 122 13.13 4.45 20.64
N ALA A 123 13.83 5.43 21.16
CA ALA A 123 13.34 6.81 21.31
C ALA A 123 12.94 7.43 19.96
N LEU A 124 13.72 7.21 18.89
CA LEU A 124 13.38 7.68 17.55
C LEU A 124 12.17 6.96 16.96
N MET A 125 12.07 5.64 17.18
CA MET A 125 10.91 4.86 16.74
C MET A 125 9.63 5.35 17.40
N GLU A 126 9.67 5.55 18.71
CA GLU A 126 8.53 6.01 19.52
C GLU A 126 8.09 7.42 19.10
N SER A 127 9.02 8.37 18.98
CA SER A 127 8.74 9.73 18.50
C SER A 127 8.06 9.72 17.12
N ARG A 128 8.57 8.92 16.17
CA ARG A 128 7.96 8.82 14.84
C ARG A 128 6.57 8.20 14.86
N ALA A 129 6.38 7.17 15.68
CA ALA A 129 5.09 6.49 15.79
C ALA A 129 4.04 7.40 16.44
N LEU A 130 4.39 8.14 17.48
CA LEU A 130 3.51 9.13 18.11
C LEU A 130 3.12 10.24 17.13
N ASN A 131 4.09 10.76 16.35
CA ASN A 131 3.78 11.74 15.31
C ASN A 131 2.84 11.16 14.23
N ALA A 132 3.03 9.91 13.81
CA ALA A 132 2.15 9.28 12.84
C ALA A 132 0.73 9.07 13.39
N LEU A 133 0.60 8.73 14.67
CA LEU A 133 -0.69 8.63 15.36
C LEU A 133 -1.37 10.00 15.48
N ALA A 134 -0.64 11.04 15.84
CA ALA A 134 -1.17 12.41 15.95
C ALA A 134 -1.71 12.91 14.60
N ILE A 135 -1.01 12.65 13.48
CA ILE A 135 -1.51 12.97 12.13
C ILE A 135 -2.85 12.26 11.83
N MET A 136 -3.07 11.08 12.42
CA MET A 136 -4.30 10.31 12.28
C MET A 136 -5.37 10.65 13.32
N GLY A 137 -5.14 11.65 14.20
CA GLY A 137 -6.04 12.01 15.28
C GLY A 137 -6.21 10.89 16.34
N LEU A 138 -5.09 10.23 16.68
CA LEU A 138 -5.01 9.10 17.61
C LEU A 138 -3.89 9.31 18.65
N ASP A 139 -3.57 10.55 18.96
CA ASP A 139 -2.48 10.94 19.87
C ASP A 139 -2.69 10.45 21.32
N ASP A 140 -3.95 10.29 21.74
CA ASP A 140 -4.35 9.75 23.05
C ASP A 140 -4.50 8.22 23.07
N LYS A 141 -4.32 7.53 21.94
CA LYS A 141 -4.61 6.09 21.77
C LYS A 141 -3.36 5.19 21.73
N GLY A 142 -2.18 5.71 22.03
CA GLY A 142 -0.94 4.94 21.91
C GLY A 142 -0.88 3.67 22.75
N ASP A 143 -1.39 3.73 23.98
CA ASP A 143 -1.28 2.67 24.98
C ASP A 143 -2.45 1.66 24.99
N VAL A 144 -3.51 1.91 24.19
CA VAL A 144 -4.64 0.99 24.09
C VAL A 144 -4.36 -0.16 23.12
N PHE A 145 -5.15 -1.23 23.21
CA PHE A 145 -5.06 -2.38 22.30
C PHE A 145 -6.05 -2.23 21.13
N PRO A 146 -5.76 -2.84 19.96
CA PRO A 146 -6.62 -2.72 18.78
C PRO A 146 -8.10 -3.06 19.00
N GLU A 147 -8.41 -4.01 19.86
CA GLU A 147 -9.79 -4.42 20.18
C GLU A 147 -10.61 -3.35 20.92
N GLN A 148 -9.94 -2.35 21.49
CA GLN A 148 -10.56 -1.21 22.17
C GLN A 148 -10.89 -0.05 21.22
N LEU A 149 -10.52 -0.20 19.93
CA LEU A 149 -10.72 0.80 18.90
C LEU A 149 -11.93 0.46 18.02
N SER A 150 -12.64 1.48 17.56
CA SER A 150 -13.59 1.35 16.45
C SER A 150 -12.89 0.91 15.17
N THR A 151 -13.65 0.36 14.22
CA THR A 151 -13.10 -0.07 12.91
C THR A 151 -12.40 1.08 12.16
N GLY A 152 -12.96 2.29 12.22
CA GLY A 152 -12.34 3.47 11.61
C GLY A 152 -11.04 3.89 12.30
N GLU A 153 -10.95 3.77 13.64
CA GLU A 153 -9.69 4.00 14.36
C GLU A 153 -8.65 2.94 14.02
N GLN A 154 -9.02 1.66 13.93
CA GLN A 154 -8.13 0.59 13.49
C GLN A 154 -7.59 0.83 12.09
N GLN A 155 -8.44 1.31 11.17
CA GLN A 155 -8.03 1.71 9.82
C GLN A 155 -6.96 2.81 9.87
N ARG A 156 -7.18 3.86 10.67
CA ARG A 156 -6.23 4.96 10.85
C ARG A 156 -4.89 4.49 11.44
N VAL A 157 -4.92 3.55 12.40
CA VAL A 157 -3.69 2.91 12.91
C VAL A 157 -2.96 2.16 11.80
N GLY A 158 -3.68 1.43 10.95
CA GLY A 158 -3.13 0.75 9.78
C GLY A 158 -2.44 1.70 8.80
N ILE A 159 -3.05 2.86 8.56
CA ILE A 159 -2.47 3.92 7.71
C ILE A 159 -1.23 4.52 8.38
N ALA A 160 -1.28 4.88 9.66
CA ALA A 160 -0.13 5.39 10.41
C ALA A 160 1.05 4.41 10.32
N ARG A 161 0.80 3.11 10.53
CA ARG A 161 1.80 2.04 10.42
C ARG A 161 2.41 1.95 9.02
N ALA A 162 1.60 2.11 7.97
CA ALA A 162 2.09 2.05 6.60
C ALA A 162 3.03 3.22 6.25
N LEU A 163 2.77 4.40 6.82
CA LEU A 163 3.47 5.64 6.48
C LEU A 163 4.66 5.97 7.39
N VAL A 164 4.73 5.39 8.59
CA VAL A 164 5.71 5.75 9.64
C VAL A 164 7.18 5.63 9.20
N ASN A 165 7.49 4.69 8.30
CA ASN A 165 8.83 4.47 7.77
C ASN A 165 9.16 5.29 6.51
N ARG A 166 8.26 6.18 6.06
CA ARG A 166 8.39 6.94 4.80
C ARG A 166 8.67 6.02 3.61
N PRO A 167 7.69 5.22 3.21
CA PRO A 167 7.87 4.23 2.16
C PRO A 167 8.18 4.88 0.80
N ARG A 168 8.91 4.17 -0.05
CA ARG A 168 9.14 4.55 -1.45
C ARG A 168 7.97 4.12 -2.36
N LEU A 169 7.22 3.09 -1.94
CA LEU A 169 6.00 2.62 -2.61
C LEU A 169 4.93 2.36 -1.55
N LEU A 170 3.80 3.04 -1.66
CA LEU A 170 2.62 2.86 -0.84
C LEU A 170 1.56 2.07 -1.62
N LEU A 171 1.13 0.96 -1.06
CA LEU A 171 0.06 0.13 -1.58
C LEU A 171 -1.12 0.20 -0.61
N ALA A 172 -2.28 0.64 -1.06
CA ALA A 172 -3.46 0.79 -0.22
C ALA A 172 -4.65 0.01 -0.81
N ASP A 173 -5.16 -0.95 -0.07
CA ASP A 173 -6.32 -1.76 -0.44
C ASP A 173 -7.54 -1.26 0.31
N GLU A 174 -8.47 -0.58 -0.39
CA GLU A 174 -9.69 0.04 0.14
C GLU A 174 -9.44 0.93 1.38
N PRO A 175 -8.49 1.90 1.32
CA PRO A 175 -8.01 2.60 2.51
C PRO A 175 -9.06 3.47 3.22
N THR A 176 -10.14 3.81 2.53
CA THR A 176 -11.20 4.71 3.01
C THR A 176 -12.53 4.01 3.30
N GLY A 177 -12.62 2.70 3.04
CA GLY A 177 -13.89 1.95 3.11
C GLY A 177 -14.59 1.93 4.48
N ASN A 178 -13.85 2.18 5.56
CA ASN A 178 -14.37 2.19 6.94
C ASN A 178 -14.27 3.58 7.59
N LEU A 179 -14.06 4.64 6.80
CA LEU A 179 -13.89 6.01 7.27
C LEU A 179 -15.08 6.88 6.87
N ASP A 180 -15.37 7.86 7.69
CA ASP A 180 -16.31 8.91 7.32
C ASP A 180 -15.76 9.78 6.16
N PRO A 181 -16.62 10.54 5.46
CA PRO A 181 -16.20 11.32 4.28
C PRO A 181 -15.10 12.34 4.55
N GLU A 182 -15.08 12.99 5.71
CA GLU A 182 -14.06 14.00 6.04
C GLU A 182 -12.71 13.34 6.33
N MET A 183 -12.71 12.21 7.04
CA MET A 183 -11.51 11.44 7.27
C MET A 183 -10.98 10.82 5.97
N SER A 184 -11.85 10.34 5.10
CA SER A 184 -11.49 9.84 3.76
C SER A 184 -10.74 10.91 2.95
N LYS A 185 -11.24 12.14 2.93
CA LYS A 185 -10.57 13.29 2.29
C LYS A 185 -9.21 13.58 2.92
N SER A 186 -9.11 13.50 4.25
CA SER A 186 -7.87 13.73 4.99
C SER A 186 -6.80 12.69 4.66
N VAL A 187 -7.17 11.41 4.60
CA VAL A 187 -6.28 10.31 4.20
C VAL A 187 -5.81 10.51 2.75
N MET A 188 -6.72 10.86 1.83
CA MET A 188 -6.35 11.07 0.44
C MET A 188 -5.45 12.30 0.26
N ARG A 189 -5.63 13.36 1.07
CA ARG A 189 -4.71 14.52 1.11
C ARG A 189 -3.33 14.08 1.58
N LEU A 190 -3.24 13.27 2.63
CA LEU A 190 -1.99 12.72 3.13
C LEU A 190 -1.27 11.88 2.06
N PHE A 191 -1.98 11.05 1.28
CA PHE A 191 -1.38 10.31 0.17
C PHE A 191 -0.81 11.24 -0.92
N ARG A 192 -1.46 12.37 -1.17
CA ARG A 192 -0.95 13.41 -2.08
C ARG A 192 0.35 14.03 -1.54
N GLU A 193 0.41 14.34 -0.24
CA GLU A 193 1.63 14.86 0.40
C GLU A 193 2.78 13.85 0.31
N PHE A 194 2.51 12.54 0.51
CA PHE A 194 3.52 11.50 0.31
C PHE A 194 4.01 11.41 -1.14
N ARG A 195 3.11 11.58 -2.09
CA ARG A 195 3.49 11.65 -3.52
C ARG A 195 4.35 12.88 -3.81
N GLU A 196 4.07 14.04 -3.21
CA GLU A 196 4.85 15.26 -3.39
C GLU A 196 6.30 15.13 -2.90
N ILE A 197 6.54 14.32 -1.89
CA ILE A 197 7.90 13.98 -1.42
C ILE A 197 8.52 12.79 -2.18
N GLY A 198 7.88 12.33 -3.27
CA GLY A 198 8.39 11.35 -4.20
C GLY A 198 7.92 9.91 -4.01
N THR A 199 7.05 9.60 -3.04
CA THR A 199 6.49 8.24 -2.87
C THR A 199 5.58 7.89 -4.06
N THR A 200 5.74 6.69 -4.61
CA THR A 200 4.75 6.12 -5.54
C THR A 200 3.58 5.56 -4.74
N VAL A 201 2.35 5.86 -5.16
CA VAL A 201 1.13 5.45 -4.44
C VAL A 201 0.21 4.69 -5.39
N ILE A 202 -0.16 3.46 -5.02
CA ILE A 202 -1.14 2.64 -5.75
C ILE A 202 -2.31 2.36 -4.81
N VAL A 203 -3.50 2.82 -5.19
CA VAL A 203 -4.72 2.71 -4.36
C VAL A 203 -5.73 1.82 -5.06
N ALA A 204 -6.03 0.66 -4.50
CA ALA A 204 -7.17 -0.13 -4.93
C ALA A 204 -8.44 0.44 -4.29
N SER A 205 -9.42 0.81 -5.11
CA SER A 205 -10.72 1.29 -4.65
C SER A 205 -11.81 1.00 -5.68
N HIS A 206 -13.02 0.75 -5.20
CA HIS A 206 -14.22 0.66 -6.02
C HIS A 206 -15.07 1.94 -5.96
N ASP A 207 -14.67 2.94 -5.17
CA ASP A 207 -15.34 4.22 -5.06
C ASP A 207 -14.97 5.16 -6.22
N LEU A 208 -15.76 5.11 -7.28
CA LEU A 208 -15.55 5.94 -8.47
C LEU A 208 -15.70 7.44 -8.16
N ALA A 209 -16.59 7.82 -7.24
CA ALA A 209 -16.77 9.21 -6.85
C ALA A 209 -15.52 9.77 -6.17
N LEU A 210 -14.88 8.99 -5.31
CA LEU A 210 -13.60 9.34 -4.69
C LEU A 210 -12.50 9.49 -5.75
N ILE A 211 -12.39 8.55 -6.71
CA ILE A 211 -11.40 8.57 -7.78
C ILE A 211 -11.56 9.81 -8.64
N GLU A 212 -12.79 10.12 -9.06
CA GLU A 212 -13.14 11.30 -9.87
C GLU A 212 -12.82 12.61 -9.12
N ALA A 213 -13.26 12.72 -7.87
CA ALA A 213 -12.99 13.89 -7.03
C ALA A 213 -11.50 14.10 -6.77
N PHE A 214 -10.73 13.02 -6.72
CA PHE A 214 -9.29 13.10 -6.52
C PHE A 214 -8.53 13.52 -7.79
N GLY A 215 -9.05 13.17 -8.97
CA GLY A 215 -8.51 13.58 -10.28
C GLY A 215 -7.17 12.92 -10.64
N ALA A 216 -6.87 11.73 -10.09
CA ALA A 216 -5.67 10.98 -10.44
C ALA A 216 -5.96 9.91 -11.52
N PRO A 217 -4.93 9.47 -12.27
CA PRO A 217 -5.08 8.40 -13.24
C PRO A 217 -5.54 7.10 -12.57
N PHE A 218 -6.27 6.29 -13.32
CA PHE A 218 -6.69 4.97 -12.87
C PHE A 218 -6.55 3.91 -13.97
N ILE A 219 -6.46 2.66 -13.53
CA ILE A 219 -6.63 1.47 -14.35
C ILE A 219 -7.87 0.71 -13.88
N GLU A 220 -8.63 0.14 -14.80
CA GLU A 220 -9.80 -0.69 -14.48
C GLU A 220 -9.51 -2.17 -14.72
N LEU A 221 -9.73 -2.97 -13.68
CA LEU A 221 -9.71 -4.43 -13.77
C LEU A 221 -11.14 -4.96 -13.84
N ARG A 222 -11.36 -5.88 -14.77
CA ARG A 222 -12.61 -6.64 -14.87
C ARG A 222 -12.28 -8.12 -15.06
N GLU A 223 -12.74 -8.94 -14.12
CA GLU A 223 -12.54 -10.39 -14.15
C GLU A 223 -11.07 -10.82 -14.35
N GLY A 224 -10.14 -10.05 -13.75
CA GLY A 224 -8.70 -10.31 -13.83
C GLY A 224 -7.99 -9.70 -15.04
N GLU A 225 -8.70 -9.05 -15.95
CA GLU A 225 -8.14 -8.42 -17.14
C GLU A 225 -8.11 -6.90 -17.00
N LEU A 226 -7.13 -6.25 -17.61
CA LEU A 226 -7.06 -4.81 -17.73
C LEU A 226 -7.96 -4.35 -18.89
N VAL A 227 -9.06 -3.63 -18.58
CA VAL A 227 -10.06 -3.24 -19.58
C VAL A 227 -10.10 -1.75 -19.88
N GLY A 228 -9.50 -0.92 -19.04
CA GLY A 228 -9.47 0.52 -19.22
C GLY A 228 -8.35 1.19 -18.44
N HIS A 229 -7.92 2.37 -18.91
CA HIS A 229 -7.01 3.26 -18.19
C HIS A 229 -7.27 4.70 -18.62
N THR A 230 -7.12 5.65 -17.67
CA THR A 230 -6.98 7.06 -18.02
C THR A 230 -5.49 7.37 -18.17
N ARG A 231 -5.12 8.07 -19.25
CA ARG A 231 -3.78 8.66 -19.38
C ARG A 231 -3.72 9.90 -18.49
N SER A 232 -2.64 10.05 -17.73
CA SER A 232 -2.27 11.31 -17.06
C SER A 232 -1.97 12.42 -18.06
#